data_2a675e77c43ce91baae8f1ed9c105e6d
#
_entry.id   2a675e77c43ce91baae8f1ed9c105e6d
#
_cell.length_a   1.000
_cell.length_b   1.000
_cell.length_c   1.000
_cell.angle_alpha   90.00
_cell.angle_beta   90.00
_cell.angle_gamma   90.00
#
_symmetry.space_group_name_H-M   'P 1'
#
loop_
_entity.id
_entity.type
_entity.pdbx_description
1 polymer ?
#
loop_
_entity_poly.entity_id
_entity_poly.type
_entity_poly.pdbx_seq_one_letter_code
_entity_poly.pdbx_strand_id
1 'polypeptide(L)'
;MNLSEIFTAELLFKILKGAIGIGIFILAYVILKKVLKKFTYPKLKPNTVYLITKLLKYAFFVLLLFFILGMFNIKLTALFGAAGIAGIAIGFAAQTSFSNIISGLFLLTEHSLKVGDYITIGQEAGTIDSINMLSVRIHTPDNQYIRIPNETI
;
A
#
# COMPACT_ATOMS: atom_id res chain seq x y z
N MET A 1 -44.60 23.31 -2.41
CA MET A 1 -43.63 22.41 -3.02
C MET A 1 -44.36 21.15 -3.39
N ASN A 2 -44.72 20.99 -4.68
CA ASN A 2 -45.56 19.87 -5.14
C ASN A 2 -44.73 18.57 -5.08
N LEU A 3 -45.29 17.52 -4.46
CA LEU A 3 -44.69 16.20 -4.38
C LEU A 3 -44.30 15.61 -5.76
N SER A 4 -45.00 16.07 -6.83
CA SER A 4 -44.69 15.70 -8.22
C SER A 4 -43.34 16.26 -8.75
N GLU A 5 -42.82 17.36 -8.18
CA GLU A 5 -41.51 17.92 -8.55
C GLU A 5 -40.37 17.19 -7.86
N ILE A 6 -40.63 16.49 -6.77
CA ILE A 6 -39.65 15.70 -6.04
C ILE A 6 -39.31 14.39 -6.80
N PHE A 7 -40.26 13.87 -7.58
CA PHE A 7 -40.10 12.66 -8.40
C PHE A 7 -39.86 13.00 -9.88
N THR A 8 -39.01 13.97 -10.16
CA THR A 8 -38.59 14.23 -11.54
C THR A 8 -37.74 13.08 -12.07
N ALA A 9 -37.81 12.82 -13.38
CA ALA A 9 -37.00 11.80 -14.06
C ALA A 9 -35.48 11.98 -13.75
N GLU A 10 -35.05 13.22 -13.54
CA GLU A 10 -33.67 13.54 -13.14
C GLU A 10 -33.31 13.01 -11.78
N LEU A 11 -34.18 13.10 -10.78
CA LEU A 11 -33.91 12.57 -9.44
C LEU A 11 -33.84 11.04 -9.47
N LEU A 12 -34.77 10.39 -10.17
CA LEU A 12 -34.76 8.94 -10.35
C LEU A 12 -33.47 8.48 -11.05
N PHE A 13 -33.05 9.18 -12.11
CA PHE A 13 -31.81 8.88 -12.82
C PHE A 13 -30.56 9.05 -11.93
N LYS A 14 -30.54 10.10 -11.11
CA LYS A 14 -29.45 10.36 -10.15
C LYS A 14 -29.36 9.29 -9.07
N ILE A 15 -30.51 8.87 -8.52
CA ILE A 15 -30.58 7.78 -7.52
C ILE A 15 -30.14 6.45 -8.16
N LEU A 16 -30.64 6.14 -9.36
CA LEU A 16 -30.28 4.90 -10.07
C LEU A 16 -28.78 4.85 -10.37
N LYS A 17 -28.22 5.94 -10.90
CA LYS A 17 -26.79 6.06 -11.17
C LYS A 17 -25.95 5.89 -9.90
N GLY A 18 -26.42 6.45 -8.79
CA GLY A 18 -25.78 6.30 -7.49
C GLY A 18 -25.83 4.88 -6.96
N ALA A 19 -26.98 4.23 -7.03
CA ALA A 19 -27.14 2.84 -6.61
C ALA A 19 -26.25 1.90 -7.42
N ILE A 20 -26.18 2.09 -8.75
CA ILE A 20 -25.30 1.33 -9.63
C ILE A 20 -23.83 1.57 -9.25
N GLY A 21 -23.42 2.82 -9.04
CA GLY A 21 -22.05 3.16 -8.65
C GLY A 21 -21.64 2.54 -7.31
N ILE A 22 -22.50 2.62 -6.29
CA ILE A 22 -22.28 1.96 -5.00
C ILE A 22 -22.19 0.44 -5.18
N GLY A 23 -23.08 -0.14 -5.99
CA GLY A 23 -23.03 -1.57 -6.31
C GLY A 23 -21.71 -2.01 -6.94
N ILE A 24 -21.18 -1.23 -7.89
CA ILE A 24 -19.87 -1.48 -8.51
C ILE A 24 -18.76 -1.40 -7.48
N PHE A 25 -18.79 -0.39 -6.58
CA PHE A 25 -17.80 -0.24 -5.51
C PHE A 25 -17.81 -1.44 -4.55
N ILE A 26 -18.98 -1.87 -4.12
CA ILE A 26 -19.13 -3.04 -3.23
C ILE A 26 -18.63 -4.31 -3.94
N LEU A 27 -18.99 -4.48 -5.22
CA LEU A 27 -18.57 -5.64 -6.01
C LEU A 27 -17.03 -5.68 -6.14
N ALA A 28 -16.40 -4.54 -6.47
CA ALA A 28 -14.96 -4.40 -6.56
C ALA A 28 -14.28 -4.76 -5.22
N TYR A 29 -14.81 -4.28 -4.09
CA TYR A 29 -14.31 -4.61 -2.76
C TYR A 29 -14.41 -6.10 -2.44
N VAL A 30 -15.56 -6.73 -2.74
CA VAL A 30 -15.79 -8.16 -2.51
C VAL A 30 -14.85 -9.01 -3.36
N ILE A 31 -14.68 -8.65 -4.64
CA ILE A 31 -13.75 -9.32 -5.55
C ILE A 31 -12.32 -9.21 -5.02
N LEU A 32 -11.86 -8.00 -4.69
CA LEU A 32 -10.51 -7.77 -4.17
C LEU A 32 -10.26 -8.59 -2.89
N LYS A 33 -11.22 -8.57 -1.96
CA LYS A 33 -11.14 -9.35 -0.72
C LYS A 33 -11.08 -10.85 -0.98
N LYS A 34 -11.87 -11.38 -1.95
CA LYS A 34 -11.83 -12.79 -2.35
C LYS A 34 -10.48 -13.18 -2.96
N VAL A 35 -9.96 -12.34 -3.86
CA VAL A 35 -8.64 -12.55 -4.49
C VAL A 35 -7.54 -12.59 -3.43
N LEU A 36 -7.50 -11.61 -2.53
CA LEU A 36 -6.51 -11.58 -1.45
C LEU A 36 -6.63 -12.79 -0.52
N LYS A 37 -7.86 -13.18 -0.15
CA LYS A 37 -8.11 -14.35 0.69
C LYS A 37 -7.62 -15.63 0.02
N LYS A 38 -7.77 -15.76 -1.31
CA LYS A 38 -7.38 -16.97 -2.05
C LYS A 38 -5.88 -17.06 -2.31
N PHE A 39 -5.24 -15.96 -2.72
CA PHE A 39 -3.87 -15.97 -3.24
C PHE A 39 -2.82 -15.44 -2.27
N THR A 40 -3.16 -14.47 -1.44
CA THR A 40 -2.20 -13.74 -0.61
C THR A 40 -2.26 -14.15 0.86
N TYR A 41 -3.44 -14.24 1.45
CA TYR A 41 -3.60 -14.49 2.88
C TYR A 41 -3.04 -15.84 3.38
N PRO A 42 -3.13 -16.95 2.62
CA PRO A 42 -2.56 -18.22 3.08
C PRO A 42 -1.04 -18.20 3.26
N LYS A 43 -0.36 -17.23 2.61
CA LYS A 43 1.10 -17.07 2.66
C LYS A 43 1.57 -16.10 3.74
N LEU A 44 0.65 -15.44 4.44
CA LEU A 44 0.95 -14.39 5.40
C LEU A 44 0.63 -14.81 6.83
N LYS A 45 1.34 -14.20 7.78
CA LYS A 45 1.04 -14.35 9.21
C LYS A 45 -0.34 -13.74 9.54
N PRO A 46 -1.10 -14.31 10.51
CA PRO A 46 -2.45 -13.83 10.86
C PRO A 46 -2.52 -12.33 11.17
N ASN A 47 -1.53 -11.80 11.88
CA ASN A 47 -1.45 -10.37 12.21
C ASN A 47 -1.31 -9.48 10.97
N THR A 48 -0.54 -9.92 9.97
CA THR A 48 -0.38 -9.21 8.69
C THR A 48 -1.67 -9.21 7.89
N VAL A 49 -2.38 -10.35 7.87
CA VAL A 49 -3.70 -10.46 7.22
C VAL A 49 -4.70 -9.51 7.86
N TYR A 50 -4.72 -9.45 9.20
CA TYR A 50 -5.58 -8.53 9.94
C TYR A 50 -5.30 -7.06 9.58
N LEU A 51 -4.03 -6.65 9.57
CA LEU A 51 -3.63 -5.28 9.21
C LEU A 51 -4.01 -4.93 7.77
N ILE A 52 -3.71 -5.79 6.80
CA ILE A 52 -4.08 -5.57 5.39
C ILE A 52 -5.60 -5.44 5.24
N THR A 53 -6.36 -6.34 5.86
CA THR A 53 -7.82 -6.30 5.77
C THR A 53 -8.40 -5.01 6.38
N LYS A 54 -7.82 -4.56 7.50
CA LYS A 54 -8.23 -3.32 8.17
C LYS A 54 -7.92 -2.09 7.34
N LEU A 55 -6.72 -2.01 6.76
CA LEU A 55 -6.31 -0.91 5.86
C LEU A 55 -7.20 -0.86 4.62
N LEU A 56 -7.45 -2.00 3.97
CA LEU A 56 -8.36 -2.09 2.82
C LEU A 56 -9.78 -1.64 3.15
N LYS A 57 -10.28 -2.03 4.32
CA LYS A 57 -11.59 -1.58 4.78
C LYS A 57 -11.65 -0.07 4.92
N TYR A 58 -10.66 0.56 5.55
CA TYR A 58 -10.62 2.01 5.71
C TYR A 58 -10.47 2.74 4.37
N ALA A 59 -9.56 2.27 3.50
CA ALA A 59 -9.41 2.83 2.16
C ALA A 59 -10.73 2.76 1.36
N PHE A 60 -11.42 1.63 1.42
CA PHE A 60 -12.73 1.46 0.80
C PHE A 60 -13.77 2.47 1.31
N PHE A 61 -13.85 2.64 2.64
CA PHE A 61 -14.80 3.60 3.23
C PHE A 61 -14.48 5.04 2.83
N VAL A 62 -13.22 5.44 2.80
CA VAL A 62 -12.80 6.77 2.35
C VAL A 62 -13.17 7.01 0.88
N LEU A 63 -12.89 6.04 0.01
CA LEU A 63 -13.23 6.13 -1.41
C LEU A 63 -14.74 6.16 -1.63
N LEU A 64 -15.49 5.35 -0.89
CA LEU A 64 -16.96 5.34 -0.95
C LEU A 64 -17.55 6.67 -0.46
N LEU A 65 -16.98 7.25 0.60
CA LEU A 65 -17.38 8.56 1.09
C LEU A 65 -17.16 9.64 0.01
N PHE A 66 -16.00 9.66 -0.65
CA PHE A 66 -15.71 10.60 -1.73
C PHE A 66 -16.67 10.41 -2.90
N PHE A 67 -17.00 9.18 -3.27
CA PHE A 67 -17.98 8.89 -4.30
C PHE A 67 -19.36 9.46 -3.94
N ILE A 68 -19.82 9.23 -2.71
CA ILE A 68 -21.10 9.74 -2.22
C ILE A 68 -21.11 11.28 -2.22
N LEU A 69 -20.08 11.93 -1.67
CA LEU A 69 -19.97 13.39 -1.66
C LEU A 69 -20.01 13.98 -3.08
N GLY A 70 -19.34 13.32 -4.04
CA GLY A 70 -19.38 13.71 -5.45
C GLY A 70 -20.78 13.65 -6.06
N MET A 71 -21.62 12.68 -5.66
CA MET A 71 -23.02 12.60 -6.09
C MET A 71 -23.86 13.79 -5.64
N PHE A 72 -23.54 14.39 -4.48
CA PHE A 72 -24.19 15.59 -3.98
C PHE A 72 -23.63 16.88 -4.55
N ASN A 73 -22.79 16.81 -5.60
CA ASN A 73 -22.08 17.94 -6.22
C ASN A 73 -21.22 18.72 -5.22
N ILE A 74 -20.76 18.10 -4.14
CA ILE A 74 -19.82 18.73 -3.21
C ILE A 74 -18.47 18.83 -3.91
N LYS A 75 -17.89 20.03 -3.94
CA LYS A 75 -16.57 20.25 -4.54
C LYS A 75 -15.49 19.53 -3.74
N LEU A 76 -14.99 18.43 -4.27
CA LEU A 76 -13.96 17.61 -3.63
C LEU A 76 -12.54 18.15 -3.83
N THR A 77 -12.38 19.25 -4.59
CA THR A 77 -11.06 19.82 -4.93
C THR A 77 -10.21 20.11 -3.70
N ALA A 78 -10.80 20.71 -2.66
CA ALA A 78 -10.09 21.00 -1.41
C ALA A 78 -9.68 19.72 -0.67
N LEU A 79 -10.54 18.69 -0.67
CA LEU A 79 -10.26 17.39 -0.05
C LEU A 79 -9.14 16.66 -0.79
N PHE A 80 -9.16 16.67 -2.13
CA PHE A 80 -8.07 16.10 -2.93
C PHE A 80 -6.76 16.87 -2.76
N GLY A 81 -6.83 18.20 -2.64
CA GLY A 81 -5.66 19.01 -2.31
C GLY A 81 -5.04 18.64 -0.97
N ALA A 82 -5.85 18.56 0.08
CA ALA A 82 -5.41 18.14 1.40
C ALA A 82 -4.87 16.68 1.42
N ALA A 83 -5.57 15.76 0.75
CA ALA A 83 -5.13 14.38 0.61
C ALA A 83 -3.80 14.26 -0.18
N GLY A 84 -3.60 15.13 -1.19
CA GLY A 84 -2.36 15.20 -1.96
C GLY A 84 -1.17 15.63 -1.07
N ILE A 85 -1.35 16.67 -0.27
CA ILE A 85 -0.32 17.13 0.68
C ILE A 85 -0.01 16.04 1.70
N ALA A 86 -1.03 15.40 2.27
CA ALA A 86 -0.85 14.28 3.18
C ALA A 86 -0.12 13.09 2.50
N GLY A 87 -0.45 12.81 1.23
CA GLY A 87 0.23 11.79 0.42
C GLY A 87 1.71 12.06 0.22
N ILE A 88 2.06 13.32 -0.06
CA ILE A 88 3.47 13.76 -0.18
C ILE A 88 4.20 13.56 1.15
N ALA A 89 3.61 13.97 2.27
CA ALA A 89 4.20 13.80 3.60
C ALA A 89 4.43 12.32 3.94
N ILE A 90 3.45 11.44 3.64
CA ILE A 90 3.58 10.00 3.82
C ILE A 90 4.66 9.43 2.87
N GLY A 91 4.74 9.93 1.63
CA GLY A 91 5.76 9.56 0.65
C GLY A 91 7.17 9.84 1.16
N PHE A 92 7.41 11.03 1.68
CA PHE A 92 8.69 11.39 2.29
C PHE A 92 9.00 10.52 3.52
N ALA A 93 8.01 10.28 4.38
CA ALA A 93 8.20 9.41 5.54
C ALA A 93 8.53 7.95 5.16
N ALA A 94 8.08 7.47 4.00
CA ALA A 94 8.31 6.13 3.51
C ALA A 94 9.51 6.00 2.54
N GLN A 95 10.14 7.12 2.15
CA GLN A 95 11.16 7.18 1.11
C GLN A 95 12.29 6.17 1.32
N THR A 96 12.91 6.15 2.50
CA THR A 96 14.00 5.22 2.83
C THR A 96 13.57 3.75 2.75
N SER A 97 12.34 3.45 3.16
CA SER A 97 11.81 2.08 3.05
C SER A 97 11.67 1.66 1.59
N PHE A 98 11.16 2.54 0.73
CA PHE A 98 11.05 2.27 -0.71
C PHE A 98 12.44 2.15 -1.38
N SER A 99 13.39 3.01 -1.02
CA SER A 99 14.78 2.93 -1.50
C SER A 99 15.36 1.56 -1.18
N ASN A 100 15.25 1.11 0.05
CA ASN A 100 15.73 -0.20 0.49
C ASN A 100 15.07 -1.38 -0.25
N ILE A 101 13.76 -1.29 -0.53
CA ILE A 101 13.04 -2.32 -1.30
C ILE A 101 13.58 -2.39 -2.73
N ILE A 102 13.73 -1.24 -3.38
CA ILE A 102 14.22 -1.15 -4.75
C ILE A 102 15.64 -1.67 -4.84
N SER A 103 16.56 -1.20 -3.98
CA SER A 103 17.93 -1.69 -3.92
C SER A 103 17.99 -3.20 -3.64
N GLY A 104 17.18 -3.68 -2.69
CA GLY A 104 17.09 -5.12 -2.40
C GLY A 104 16.60 -5.95 -3.58
N LEU A 105 15.68 -5.43 -4.38
CA LEU A 105 15.22 -6.10 -5.60
C LEU A 105 16.36 -6.19 -6.63
N PHE A 106 17.15 -5.12 -6.81
CA PHE A 106 18.33 -5.14 -7.68
C PHE A 106 19.37 -6.14 -7.19
N LEU A 107 19.73 -6.12 -5.92
CA LEU A 107 20.68 -7.08 -5.35
C LEU A 107 20.26 -8.54 -5.59
N LEU A 108 18.95 -8.85 -5.45
CA LEU A 108 18.43 -10.18 -5.66
C LEU A 108 18.33 -10.58 -7.14
N THR A 109 18.08 -9.63 -8.05
CA THR A 109 17.95 -9.93 -9.48
C THR A 109 19.27 -9.96 -10.23
N GLU A 110 20.19 -9.07 -9.89
CA GLU A 110 21.51 -8.99 -10.54
C GLU A 110 22.49 -10.03 -10.00
N HIS A 111 22.19 -10.63 -8.84
CA HIS A 111 23.08 -11.59 -8.16
C HIS A 111 24.48 -11.03 -7.93
N SER A 112 24.59 -9.70 -7.77
CA SER A 112 25.87 -9.00 -7.54
C SER A 112 26.53 -9.41 -6.23
N LEU A 113 25.73 -9.86 -5.25
CA LEU A 113 26.16 -10.37 -3.96
C LEU A 113 25.54 -11.75 -3.69
N LYS A 114 26.28 -12.61 -3.02
CA LYS A 114 25.83 -13.96 -2.64
C LYS A 114 26.02 -14.19 -1.14
N VAL A 115 25.19 -15.05 -0.58
CA VAL A 115 25.39 -15.54 0.78
C VAL A 115 26.72 -16.28 0.83
N GLY A 116 27.56 -15.93 1.79
CA GLY A 116 28.95 -16.42 1.93
C GLY A 116 30.01 -15.46 1.41
N ASP A 117 29.67 -14.43 0.64
CA ASP A 117 30.62 -13.42 0.20
C ASP A 117 31.09 -12.57 1.39
N TYR A 118 32.38 -12.21 1.40
CA TYR A 118 32.92 -11.26 2.36
C TYR A 118 32.87 -9.86 1.78
N ILE A 119 32.20 -8.95 2.47
CA ILE A 119 32.01 -7.56 2.04
C ILE A 119 32.48 -6.57 3.09
N THR A 120 32.88 -5.37 2.64
CA THR A 120 33.18 -4.22 3.49
C THR A 120 32.35 -3.04 3.06
N ILE A 121 31.56 -2.48 3.97
CA ILE A 121 30.70 -1.32 3.73
C ILE A 121 30.93 -0.30 4.83
N GLY A 122 31.54 0.82 4.47
CA GLY A 122 31.96 1.82 5.45
C GLY A 122 33.00 1.26 6.42
N GLN A 123 32.64 1.20 7.70
CA GLN A 123 33.48 0.64 8.76
C GLN A 123 33.15 -0.80 9.11
N GLU A 124 32.09 -1.34 8.52
CA GLU A 124 31.58 -2.67 8.81
C GLU A 124 32.08 -3.67 7.77
N ALA A 125 32.66 -4.78 8.24
CA ALA A 125 33.14 -5.86 7.39
C ALA A 125 32.67 -7.22 7.92
N GLY A 126 32.35 -8.12 7.00
CA GLY A 126 31.89 -9.45 7.39
C GLY A 126 31.38 -10.29 6.23
N THR A 127 31.05 -11.53 6.54
CA THR A 127 30.50 -12.49 5.59
C THR A 127 28.96 -12.35 5.53
N ILE A 128 28.40 -12.32 4.33
CA ILE A 128 26.95 -12.25 4.13
C ILE A 128 26.29 -13.53 4.67
N ASP A 129 25.42 -13.35 5.67
CA ASP A 129 24.60 -14.42 6.25
C ASP A 129 23.26 -14.55 5.53
N SER A 130 22.64 -13.43 5.20
CA SER A 130 21.35 -13.42 4.46
C SER A 130 21.12 -12.11 3.73
N ILE A 131 20.45 -12.20 2.55
CA ILE A 131 20.02 -11.06 1.75
C ILE A 131 18.49 -11.03 1.81
N ASN A 132 17.94 -9.94 2.36
CA ASN A 132 16.51 -9.73 2.50
C ASN A 132 16.06 -8.51 1.69
N MET A 133 14.76 -8.32 1.55
CA MET A 133 14.17 -7.26 0.75
C MET A 133 14.51 -5.84 1.22
N LEU A 134 14.83 -5.64 2.50
CA LEU A 134 15.12 -4.33 3.08
C LEU A 134 16.57 -4.16 3.54
N SER A 135 17.28 -5.29 3.75
CA SER A 135 18.61 -5.26 4.34
C SER A 135 19.38 -6.54 4.07
N VAL A 136 20.70 -6.43 3.96
CA VAL A 136 21.63 -7.55 4.04
C VAL A 136 22.06 -7.71 5.49
N ARG A 137 22.20 -8.95 5.95
CA ARG A 137 22.79 -9.28 7.24
C ARG A 137 24.16 -9.88 7.01
N ILE A 138 25.17 -9.32 7.70
CA ILE A 138 26.52 -9.82 7.70
C ILE A 138 26.88 -10.37 9.08
N HIS A 139 27.80 -11.32 9.08
CA HIS A 139 28.44 -11.87 10.28
C HIS A 139 29.89 -11.41 10.31
N THR A 140 30.23 -10.63 11.35
CA THR A 140 31.58 -10.07 11.53
C THR A 140 32.55 -11.09 12.11
N PRO A 141 33.90 -10.89 11.97
CA PRO A 141 34.91 -11.73 12.61
C PRO A 141 34.76 -11.81 14.14
N ASP A 142 34.21 -10.74 14.78
CA ASP A 142 33.96 -10.69 16.23
C ASP A 142 32.70 -11.41 16.66
N ASN A 143 32.15 -12.26 15.76
CA ASN A 143 30.94 -13.05 15.99
C ASN A 143 29.66 -12.21 16.24
N GLN A 144 29.57 -11.03 15.60
CA GLN A 144 28.40 -10.17 15.68
C GLN A 144 27.59 -10.24 14.38
N TYR A 145 26.25 -10.07 14.47
CA TYR A 145 25.38 -9.93 13.33
C TYR A 145 24.98 -8.47 13.13
N ILE A 146 25.40 -7.90 12.01
CA ILE A 146 25.10 -6.52 11.63
C ILE A 146 24.08 -6.53 10.49
N ARG A 147 23.09 -5.64 10.57
CA ARG A 147 22.11 -5.45 9.53
C ARG A 147 22.38 -4.15 8.79
N ILE A 148 22.68 -4.24 7.51
CA ILE A 148 22.99 -3.12 6.63
C ILE A 148 21.80 -2.87 5.71
N PRO A 149 21.21 -1.65 5.68
CA PRO A 149 20.15 -1.31 4.74
C PRO A 149 20.62 -1.49 3.30
N ASN A 150 19.74 -2.01 2.43
CA ASN A 150 20.11 -2.29 1.04
C ASN A 150 20.53 -1.04 0.25
N GLU A 151 19.96 0.13 0.58
CA GLU A 151 20.31 1.40 -0.06
C GLU A 151 21.75 1.87 0.23
N THR A 152 22.40 1.30 1.24
CA THR A 152 23.77 1.63 1.63
C THR A 152 24.80 0.80 0.88
N ILE A 153 24.35 -0.29 0.27
CA ILE A 153 25.17 -1.23 -0.51
C ILE A 153 25.23 -0.80 -1.97
#